data_fb2394356915e8139d09cd971571a538
#
_entry.id   fb2394356915e8139d09cd971571a538
#
_cell.length_a   1.000
_cell.length_b   1.000
_cell.length_c   1.000
_cell.angle_alpha   90.00
_cell.angle_beta   90.00
_cell.angle_gamma   90.00
#
_symmetry.space_group_name_H-M   'P 1'
#
loop_
_entity.id
_entity.type
_entity.pdbx_description
1 polymer ?
#
loop_
_entity_poly.entity_id
_entity_poly.type
_entity_poly.pdbx_seq_one_letter_code
_entity_poly.pdbx_strand_id
1 'polypeptide(L)'
;ANLCVDREGLRTLLGGMMAIPKGTVPPGHPWWGDPKFDIRYDVAAAQKLMTEAGFSASKPMKAKVQISASGSGQMQPLPMNEYVQQSLKKCYIDIEFDVIEWNTLFTNWRVGAKDQTANGAHAINVSFAAMDPFFAMVRFTSTKTFPPVSNNWGYFGNAEFDKLIADARQTFDDKGRDAALARLHARIVEEAPFIWIAHDVGPRALSKRIKNFVQPRSWFVDIAPITMD
;
A
#
# COMPACT_ATOMS: atom_id res chain seq x y z
N ALA A 1 -12.99 4.71 -0.01
CA ALA A 1 -12.37 3.63 -0.80
C ALA A 1 -12.05 2.39 0.05
N ASN A 2 -11.34 2.52 1.20
CA ASN A 2 -10.95 1.35 2.02
C ASN A 2 -12.11 0.48 2.51
N LEU A 3 -13.29 1.04 2.74
CA LEU A 3 -14.50 0.29 3.10
C LEU A 3 -15.13 -0.45 1.91
N CYS A 4 -14.73 -0.14 0.67
CA CYS A 4 -15.30 -0.73 -0.54
C CYS A 4 -14.61 -2.00 -1.00
N VAL A 5 -13.35 -2.21 -0.61
CA VAL A 5 -12.56 -3.34 -1.11
C VAL A 5 -12.92 -4.61 -0.34
N ASP A 6 -13.49 -5.57 -1.05
CA ASP A 6 -13.78 -6.92 -0.56
C ASP A 6 -12.50 -7.77 -0.53
N ARG A 7 -11.78 -7.70 0.58
CA ARG A 7 -10.48 -8.37 0.73
C ARG A 7 -10.60 -9.88 0.96
N GLU A 8 -11.73 -10.35 1.50
CA GLU A 8 -11.97 -11.79 1.64
C GLU A 8 -12.22 -12.44 0.28
N GLY A 9 -13.01 -11.80 -0.57
CA GLY A 9 -13.18 -12.26 -1.94
C GLY A 9 -11.88 -12.20 -2.74
N LEU A 10 -11.08 -11.14 -2.58
CA LEU A 10 -9.75 -11.05 -3.19
C LEU A 10 -8.81 -12.15 -2.68
N ARG A 11 -8.82 -12.46 -1.38
CA ARG A 11 -8.06 -13.57 -0.81
C ARG A 11 -8.45 -14.92 -1.43
N THR A 12 -9.75 -15.12 -1.65
CA THR A 12 -10.25 -16.33 -2.32
C THR A 12 -9.76 -16.40 -3.77
N LEU A 13 -9.85 -15.30 -4.52
CA LEU A 13 -9.31 -15.19 -5.88
C LEU A 13 -7.82 -15.57 -5.95
N LEU A 14 -7.04 -15.17 -4.96
CA LEU A 14 -5.61 -15.42 -4.87
C LEU A 14 -5.26 -16.78 -4.21
N GLY A 15 -6.23 -17.68 -4.05
CA GLY A 15 -5.99 -19.01 -3.46
C GLY A 15 -5.48 -18.97 -2.01
N GLY A 16 -5.83 -17.94 -1.25
CA GLY A 16 -5.37 -17.75 0.13
C GLY A 16 -3.99 -17.13 0.29
N MET A 17 -3.32 -16.77 -0.80
CA MET A 17 -1.92 -16.31 -0.80
C MET A 17 -1.75 -14.84 -0.37
N MET A 18 -2.64 -14.34 0.47
CA MET A 18 -2.55 -13.02 1.07
C MET A 18 -3.08 -12.99 2.50
N ALA A 19 -2.52 -12.11 3.32
CA ALA A 19 -3.13 -11.68 4.57
C ALA A 19 -3.93 -10.39 4.34
N ILE A 20 -5.05 -10.25 5.06
CA ILE A 20 -5.91 -9.07 4.96
C ILE A 20 -5.27 -7.90 5.72
N PRO A 21 -4.96 -6.79 5.05
CA PRO A 21 -4.34 -5.66 5.70
C PRO A 21 -5.32 -4.89 6.59
N LYS A 22 -4.81 -4.40 7.69
CA LYS A 22 -5.47 -3.43 8.59
C LYS A 22 -4.70 -2.10 8.62
N GLY A 23 -3.67 -1.97 7.82
CA GLY A 23 -2.74 -0.85 7.72
C GLY A 23 -1.45 -1.28 7.05
N THR A 24 -0.40 -0.51 7.23
CA THR A 24 0.93 -0.84 6.71
C THR A 24 1.58 -2.00 7.47
N VAL A 25 1.31 -2.10 8.78
CA VAL A 25 1.71 -3.25 9.61
C VAL A 25 0.48 -3.92 10.23
N PRO A 26 0.55 -5.21 10.60
CA PRO A 26 -0.59 -5.93 11.18
C PRO A 26 -0.84 -5.54 12.63
N PRO A 27 -2.05 -5.80 13.18
CA PRO A 27 -2.30 -5.75 14.61
C PRO A 27 -1.30 -6.61 15.39
N GLY A 28 -0.87 -6.13 16.55
CA GLY A 28 0.14 -6.79 17.37
C GLY A 28 1.59 -6.49 16.98
N HIS A 29 1.84 -5.81 15.86
CA HIS A 29 3.17 -5.30 15.55
C HIS A 29 3.54 -4.14 16.49
N PRO A 30 4.82 -3.98 16.94
CA PRO A 30 5.23 -2.89 17.82
C PRO A 30 4.82 -1.50 17.33
N TRP A 31 4.71 -1.31 16.01
CA TRP A 31 4.32 -0.04 15.39
C TRP A 31 2.84 0.07 15.07
N TRP A 32 1.99 -0.80 15.58
CA TRP A 32 0.57 -0.80 15.23
C TRP A 32 -0.16 0.48 15.66
N GLY A 33 0.02 0.92 16.90
CA GLY A 33 -0.51 2.20 17.40
C GLY A 33 -2.04 2.27 17.59
N ASP A 34 -2.72 1.17 17.38
CA ASP A 34 -4.17 1.02 17.57
C ASP A 34 -5.01 2.12 16.88
N PRO A 35 -5.00 2.22 15.54
CA PRO A 35 -5.71 3.25 14.80
C PRO A 35 -7.23 3.12 15.01
N LYS A 36 -7.92 4.26 15.09
CA LYS A 36 -9.38 4.32 15.27
C LYS A 36 -10.15 3.95 14.02
N PHE A 37 -9.56 4.13 12.84
CA PHE A 37 -10.18 3.73 11.58
C PHE A 37 -9.98 2.22 11.35
N ASP A 38 -11.08 1.47 11.38
CA ASP A 38 -11.07 0.04 11.06
C ASP A 38 -11.22 -0.18 9.54
N ILE A 39 -10.18 -0.73 8.93
CA ILE A 39 -10.20 -1.14 7.52
C ILE A 39 -11.01 -2.43 7.43
N ARG A 40 -12.28 -2.32 7.00
CA ARG A 40 -13.21 -3.42 6.80
C ARG A 40 -13.94 -3.31 5.47
N TYR A 41 -14.67 -4.33 5.11
CA TYR A 41 -15.60 -4.27 3.98
C TYR A 41 -16.99 -3.88 4.47
N ASP A 42 -17.47 -2.71 4.02
CA ASP A 42 -18.74 -2.14 4.44
C ASP A 42 -19.25 -1.18 3.34
N VAL A 43 -19.93 -1.77 2.37
CA VAL A 43 -20.44 -1.01 1.21
C VAL A 43 -21.45 0.05 1.62
N ALA A 44 -22.32 -0.24 2.61
CA ALA A 44 -23.33 0.70 3.04
C ALA A 44 -22.71 1.95 3.68
N ALA A 45 -21.74 1.77 4.58
CA ALA A 45 -20.99 2.88 5.18
C ALA A 45 -20.22 3.66 4.11
N ALA A 46 -19.62 2.97 3.15
CA ALA A 46 -18.89 3.63 2.05
C ALA A 46 -19.81 4.46 1.17
N GLN A 47 -20.98 3.92 0.77
CA GLN A 47 -21.98 4.65 -0.04
C GLN A 47 -22.51 5.87 0.70
N LYS A 48 -22.74 5.78 2.01
CA LYS A 48 -23.13 6.92 2.85
C LYS A 48 -22.10 8.04 2.76
N LEU A 49 -20.81 7.72 2.99
CA LEU A 49 -19.72 8.70 2.90
C LEU A 49 -19.59 9.29 1.48
N MET A 50 -19.76 8.48 0.45
CA MET A 50 -19.71 8.98 -0.94
C MET A 50 -20.88 9.91 -1.23
N THR A 51 -22.06 9.62 -0.71
CA THR A 51 -23.24 10.49 -0.86
C THR A 51 -23.05 11.82 -0.13
N GLU A 52 -22.50 11.80 1.08
CA GLU A 52 -22.13 13.00 1.83
C GLU A 52 -21.09 13.85 1.07
N ALA A 53 -20.21 13.20 0.30
CA ALA A 53 -19.23 13.86 -0.58
C ALA A 53 -19.81 14.31 -1.95
N GLY A 54 -21.10 14.11 -2.20
CA GLY A 54 -21.80 14.54 -3.42
C GLY A 54 -21.74 13.56 -4.59
N PHE A 55 -21.39 12.30 -4.35
CA PHE A 55 -21.36 11.22 -5.35
C PHE A 55 -22.52 10.26 -5.18
N SER A 56 -22.94 9.60 -6.27
CA SER A 56 -24.05 8.64 -6.30
C SER A 56 -23.89 7.66 -7.45
N ALA A 57 -24.80 6.71 -7.55
CA ALA A 57 -24.85 5.78 -8.70
C ALA A 57 -24.99 6.50 -10.05
N SER A 58 -25.75 7.60 -10.11
CA SER A 58 -25.91 8.42 -11.34
C SER A 58 -24.78 9.45 -11.53
N LYS A 59 -24.01 9.72 -10.50
CA LYS A 59 -22.87 10.67 -10.51
C LYS A 59 -21.68 10.06 -9.76
N PRO A 60 -21.05 9.00 -10.28
CA PRO A 60 -19.93 8.36 -9.60
C PRO A 60 -18.69 9.29 -9.57
N MET A 61 -17.85 9.09 -8.58
CA MET A 61 -16.50 9.63 -8.57
C MET A 61 -15.70 8.89 -9.66
N LYS A 62 -15.10 9.65 -10.57
CA LYS A 62 -14.22 9.08 -11.61
C LYS A 62 -12.77 9.28 -11.24
N ALA A 63 -11.98 8.26 -11.40
CA ALA A 63 -10.53 8.32 -11.16
C ALA A 63 -9.78 7.48 -12.19
N LYS A 64 -8.57 7.92 -12.56
CA LYS A 64 -7.62 7.14 -13.36
C LYS A 64 -6.51 6.65 -12.43
N VAL A 65 -6.14 5.38 -12.59
CA VAL A 65 -5.10 4.72 -11.79
C VAL A 65 -4.05 4.12 -12.70
N GLN A 66 -2.79 4.49 -12.53
CA GLN A 66 -1.69 3.83 -13.24
C GLN A 66 -1.37 2.51 -12.57
N ILE A 67 -1.28 1.47 -13.37
CA ILE A 67 -0.91 0.11 -12.96
C ILE A 67 0.09 -0.48 -13.93
N SER A 68 0.76 -1.55 -13.51
CA SER A 68 1.56 -2.38 -14.41
C SER A 68 0.98 -3.79 -14.51
N ALA A 69 1.02 -4.38 -15.70
CA ALA A 69 0.59 -5.76 -15.93
C ALA A 69 1.53 -6.80 -15.31
N SER A 70 2.80 -6.43 -15.05
CA SER A 70 3.82 -7.31 -14.50
C SER A 70 4.93 -6.50 -13.81
N GLY A 71 5.79 -7.14 -13.04
CA GLY A 71 6.98 -6.52 -12.45
C GLY A 71 6.73 -5.66 -11.21
N SER A 72 5.48 -5.32 -10.90
CA SER A 72 5.12 -4.45 -9.78
C SER A 72 5.21 -5.10 -8.39
N GLY A 73 5.57 -6.37 -8.32
CA GLY A 73 5.60 -7.15 -7.08
C GLY A 73 4.23 -7.70 -6.65
N GLN A 74 3.17 -7.34 -7.33
CA GLN A 74 1.84 -7.91 -7.11
C GLN A 74 1.79 -9.35 -7.65
N MET A 75 1.13 -10.26 -6.92
CA MET A 75 1.06 -11.68 -7.30
C MET A 75 0.38 -11.88 -8.67
N GLN A 76 -0.74 -11.23 -8.90
CA GLN A 76 -1.51 -11.26 -10.14
C GLN A 76 -2.02 -9.83 -10.45
N PRO A 77 -1.19 -8.95 -11.03
CA PRO A 77 -1.51 -7.52 -11.13
C PRO A 77 -2.85 -7.22 -11.78
N LEU A 78 -3.13 -7.76 -12.96
CA LEU A 78 -4.38 -7.46 -13.67
C LEU A 78 -5.61 -8.01 -12.93
N PRO A 79 -5.70 -9.31 -12.58
CA PRO A 79 -6.86 -9.84 -11.84
C PRO A 79 -7.09 -9.13 -10.50
N MET A 80 -6.03 -8.80 -9.77
CA MET A 80 -6.14 -8.07 -8.50
C MET A 80 -6.72 -6.67 -8.69
N ASN A 81 -6.22 -5.93 -9.69
CA ASN A 81 -6.69 -4.58 -9.98
C ASN A 81 -8.14 -4.59 -10.49
N GLU A 82 -8.50 -5.50 -11.38
CA GLU A 82 -9.88 -5.68 -11.86
C GLU A 82 -10.84 -5.99 -10.71
N TYR A 83 -10.44 -6.86 -9.77
CA TYR A 83 -11.25 -7.16 -8.60
C TYR A 83 -11.47 -5.94 -7.70
N VAL A 84 -10.42 -5.14 -7.48
CA VAL A 84 -10.51 -3.88 -6.73
C VAL A 84 -11.41 -2.88 -7.44
N GLN A 85 -11.30 -2.74 -8.77
CA GLN A 85 -12.17 -1.90 -9.58
C GLN A 85 -13.64 -2.26 -9.39
N GLN A 86 -13.99 -3.56 -9.51
CA GLN A 86 -15.36 -4.03 -9.32
C GLN A 86 -15.87 -3.80 -7.88
N SER A 87 -14.99 -3.92 -6.89
CA SER A 87 -15.33 -3.61 -5.50
C SER A 87 -15.62 -2.12 -5.31
N LEU A 88 -14.77 -1.24 -5.82
CA LEU A 88 -14.91 0.22 -5.73
C LEU A 88 -16.17 0.73 -6.46
N LYS A 89 -16.51 0.12 -7.60
CA LYS A 89 -17.70 0.47 -8.37
C LYS A 89 -18.99 0.33 -7.57
N LYS A 90 -19.08 -0.64 -6.66
CA LYS A 90 -20.24 -0.80 -5.76
C LYS A 90 -20.45 0.40 -4.83
N CYS A 91 -19.40 1.20 -4.64
CA CYS A 91 -19.42 2.37 -3.75
C CYS A 91 -19.38 3.70 -4.53
N TYR A 92 -19.85 3.72 -5.77
CA TYR A 92 -19.85 4.93 -6.61
C TYR A 92 -18.46 5.48 -6.94
N ILE A 93 -17.44 4.61 -6.94
CA ILE A 93 -16.09 4.95 -7.36
C ILE A 93 -15.82 4.18 -8.67
N ASP A 94 -15.75 4.91 -9.77
CA ASP A 94 -15.50 4.38 -11.10
C ASP A 94 -14.07 4.69 -11.50
N ILE A 95 -13.25 3.66 -11.63
CA ILE A 95 -11.83 3.81 -11.96
C ILE A 95 -11.52 3.29 -13.36
N GLU A 96 -10.69 4.04 -14.07
CA GLU A 96 -10.08 3.68 -15.34
C GLU A 96 -8.61 3.34 -15.11
N PHE A 97 -8.11 2.29 -15.73
CA PHE A 97 -6.69 1.94 -15.65
C PHE A 97 -5.90 2.51 -16.81
N ASP A 98 -4.77 3.11 -16.48
CA ASP A 98 -3.69 3.42 -17.39
C ASP A 98 -2.61 2.34 -17.17
N VAL A 99 -2.60 1.33 -18.06
CA VAL A 99 -1.73 0.16 -17.93
C VAL A 99 -0.42 0.45 -18.67
N ILE A 100 0.66 0.57 -17.91
CA ILE A 100 1.99 0.90 -18.45
C ILE A 100 3.01 -0.16 -18.07
N GLU A 101 4.11 -0.21 -18.79
CA GLU A 101 5.23 -1.12 -18.50
C GLU A 101 5.88 -0.77 -17.15
N TRP A 102 6.34 -1.79 -16.41
CA TRP A 102 6.83 -1.62 -15.05
C TRP A 102 8.00 -0.63 -14.89
N ASN A 103 9.03 -0.71 -15.75
CA ASN A 103 10.16 0.20 -15.64
C ASN A 103 9.77 1.65 -15.95
N THR A 104 8.80 1.83 -16.86
CA THR A 104 8.20 3.13 -17.15
C THR A 104 7.43 3.65 -15.94
N LEU A 105 6.55 2.84 -15.33
CA LEU A 105 5.83 3.21 -14.11
C LEU A 105 6.80 3.55 -12.98
N PHE A 106 7.85 2.75 -12.78
CA PHE A 106 8.84 2.96 -11.74
C PHE A 106 9.62 4.27 -11.95
N THR A 107 9.90 4.63 -13.20
CA THR A 107 10.54 5.91 -13.55
C THR A 107 9.58 7.08 -13.30
N ASN A 108 8.34 6.98 -13.78
CA ASN A 108 7.30 7.98 -13.62
C ASN A 108 6.94 8.24 -12.15
N TRP A 109 7.04 7.20 -11.32
CA TRP A 109 6.80 7.31 -9.88
C TRP A 109 7.72 8.35 -9.22
N ARG A 110 8.94 8.52 -9.72
CA ARG A 110 9.91 9.47 -9.16
C ARG A 110 9.65 10.93 -9.53
N VAL A 111 8.94 11.18 -10.63
CA VAL A 111 8.62 12.54 -11.08
C VAL A 111 7.30 13.05 -10.51
N GLY A 112 6.42 12.15 -10.07
CA GLY A 112 5.23 12.46 -9.28
C GLY A 112 3.97 12.76 -10.10
N ALA A 113 2.83 12.86 -9.40
CA ALA A 113 1.51 13.04 -9.98
C ALA A 113 1.32 14.37 -10.76
N LYS A 114 2.19 15.34 -10.56
CA LYS A 114 2.12 16.63 -11.24
C LYS A 114 2.84 16.65 -12.58
N ASP A 115 3.61 15.63 -12.89
CA ASP A 115 4.31 15.50 -14.16
C ASP A 115 3.36 14.99 -15.25
N GLN A 116 3.65 15.35 -16.51
CA GLN A 116 2.85 14.92 -17.66
C GLN A 116 2.81 13.37 -17.83
N THR A 117 3.83 12.67 -17.35
CA THR A 117 3.87 11.19 -17.39
C THR A 117 2.84 10.53 -16.49
N ALA A 118 2.25 11.27 -15.55
CA ALA A 118 1.11 10.81 -14.78
C ALA A 118 -0.15 10.65 -15.65
N ASN A 119 -0.20 11.24 -16.85
CA ASN A 119 -1.29 11.10 -17.82
C ASN A 119 -2.70 11.34 -17.19
N GLY A 120 -2.76 12.28 -16.24
CA GLY A 120 -3.99 12.59 -15.49
C GLY A 120 -4.39 11.52 -14.46
N ALA A 121 -3.49 10.61 -14.10
CA ALA A 121 -3.75 9.63 -13.06
C ALA A 121 -3.88 10.30 -11.68
N HIS A 122 -4.85 9.81 -10.91
CA HIS A 122 -5.12 10.24 -9.53
C HIS A 122 -4.43 9.36 -8.50
N ALA A 123 -4.05 8.15 -8.90
CA ALA A 123 -3.34 7.19 -8.07
C ALA A 123 -2.44 6.27 -8.91
N ILE A 124 -1.50 5.64 -8.24
CA ILE A 124 -0.73 4.50 -8.75
C ILE A 124 -0.96 3.28 -7.86
N ASN A 125 -0.94 2.09 -8.42
CA ASN A 125 -0.99 0.86 -7.65
C ASN A 125 0.29 0.06 -7.82
N VAL A 126 1.01 -0.12 -6.73
CA VAL A 126 2.30 -0.81 -6.67
C VAL A 126 2.41 -1.64 -5.39
N SER A 127 3.27 -2.64 -5.41
CA SER A 127 3.76 -3.29 -4.19
C SER A 127 5.13 -2.76 -3.81
N PHE A 128 5.45 -2.82 -2.54
CA PHE A 128 6.79 -2.54 -2.03
C PHE A 128 7.10 -3.38 -0.79
N ALA A 129 8.37 -3.70 -0.60
CA ALA A 129 8.82 -4.39 0.59
C ALA A 129 8.92 -3.41 1.75
N ALA A 130 8.15 -3.63 2.80
CA ALA A 130 8.26 -2.88 4.05
C ALA A 130 9.40 -3.45 4.89
N MET A 131 10.64 -3.14 4.54
CA MET A 131 11.83 -3.68 5.21
C MET A 131 12.13 -2.99 6.54
N ASP A 132 11.83 -1.72 6.61
CA ASP A 132 11.99 -0.89 7.80
C ASP A 132 10.85 0.14 7.88
N PRO A 133 10.60 0.72 9.07
CA PRO A 133 9.49 1.64 9.28
C PRO A 133 9.59 2.91 8.45
N PHE A 134 10.78 3.41 8.23
CA PHE A 134 11.00 4.64 7.47
C PHE A 134 10.70 4.41 6.00
N PHE A 135 11.09 3.26 5.46
CA PHE A 135 10.74 2.91 4.08
C PHE A 135 9.23 2.75 3.91
N ALA A 136 8.57 2.04 4.85
CA ALA A 136 7.16 1.73 4.75
C ALA A 136 6.23 2.94 4.98
N MET A 137 6.61 3.86 5.87
CA MET A 137 5.75 4.94 6.32
C MET A 137 6.24 6.32 5.88
N VAL A 138 7.53 6.62 6.10
CA VAL A 138 8.05 7.98 5.87
C VAL A 138 8.09 8.35 4.39
N ARG A 139 8.44 7.38 3.54
CA ARG A 139 8.61 7.59 2.10
C ARG A 139 7.40 8.22 1.43
N PHE A 140 6.20 7.92 1.90
CA PHE A 140 4.94 8.30 1.26
C PHE A 140 4.11 9.29 2.07
N THR A 141 4.63 9.79 3.20
CA THR A 141 3.86 10.64 4.10
C THR A 141 4.60 11.89 4.57
N SER A 142 5.88 12.05 4.20
CA SER A 142 6.64 13.26 4.51
C SER A 142 6.59 14.27 3.37
N THR A 143 6.50 15.56 3.70
CA THR A 143 6.66 16.64 2.71
C THR A 143 8.08 16.68 2.15
N LYS A 144 9.06 16.18 2.90
CA LYS A 144 10.49 16.11 2.50
C LYS A 144 10.78 15.01 1.48
N THR A 145 9.81 14.14 1.21
CA THR A 145 9.92 13.04 0.24
C THR A 145 9.13 13.28 -1.04
N PHE A 146 8.64 14.47 -1.25
CA PHE A 146 7.99 14.86 -2.50
C PHE A 146 8.95 14.76 -3.69
N PRO A 147 8.45 14.34 -4.87
CA PRO A 147 9.24 14.36 -6.09
C PRO A 147 9.80 15.77 -6.39
N PRO A 148 11.02 15.90 -6.96
CA PRO A 148 11.89 14.79 -7.41
C PRO A 148 12.83 14.23 -6.32
N VAL A 149 12.70 14.67 -5.06
CA VAL A 149 13.59 14.23 -3.95
C VAL A 149 13.42 12.75 -3.65
N SER A 150 12.17 12.26 -3.66
CA SER A 150 11.85 10.86 -3.41
C SER A 150 10.56 10.44 -4.14
N ASN A 151 9.88 9.42 -3.65
CA ASN A 151 8.80 8.75 -4.36
C ASN A 151 7.40 8.97 -3.73
N ASN A 152 7.21 10.07 -3.00
CA ASN A 152 5.87 10.44 -2.52
C ASN A 152 5.04 11.00 -3.68
N TRP A 153 4.69 10.12 -4.61
CA TRP A 153 4.09 10.43 -5.90
C TRP A 153 2.83 11.30 -5.79
N GLY A 154 1.98 10.99 -4.80
CA GLY A 154 0.72 11.70 -4.56
C GLY A 154 0.86 13.00 -3.77
N TYR A 155 2.08 13.38 -3.38
CA TYR A 155 2.35 14.59 -2.57
C TYR A 155 1.55 14.61 -1.25
N PHE A 156 1.32 13.45 -0.64
CA PHE A 156 0.66 13.36 0.65
C PHE A 156 1.64 13.66 1.78
N GLY A 157 1.29 14.60 2.63
CA GLY A 157 2.07 14.98 3.80
C GLY A 157 1.71 16.37 4.31
N ASN A 158 2.00 16.62 5.57
CA ASN A 158 1.80 17.90 6.22
C ASN A 158 2.74 18.05 7.42
N ALA A 159 2.68 19.19 8.12
CA ALA A 159 3.54 19.47 9.26
C ALA A 159 3.36 18.48 10.43
N GLU A 160 2.16 17.94 10.64
CA GLU A 160 1.90 16.92 11.67
C GLU A 160 2.68 15.63 11.38
N PHE A 161 2.59 15.14 10.14
CA PHE A 161 3.35 13.94 9.72
C PHE A 161 4.86 14.17 9.80
N ASP A 162 5.34 15.32 9.34
CA ASP A 162 6.78 15.67 9.41
C ASP A 162 7.27 15.71 10.86
N LYS A 163 6.43 16.20 11.79
CA LYS A 163 6.75 16.18 13.22
C LYS A 163 6.80 14.77 13.78
N LEU A 164 5.79 13.93 13.52
CA LEU A 164 5.77 12.52 13.98
C LEU A 164 6.98 11.74 13.46
N ILE A 165 7.38 11.99 12.22
CA ILE A 165 8.56 11.40 11.60
C ILE A 165 9.85 11.89 12.28
N ALA A 166 9.94 13.19 12.57
CA ALA A 166 11.09 13.75 13.27
C ALA A 166 11.21 13.18 14.69
N ASP A 167 10.11 13.07 15.42
CA ASP A 167 10.06 12.46 16.75
C ASP A 167 10.58 11.01 16.71
N ALA A 168 10.14 10.21 15.74
CA ALA A 168 10.62 8.83 15.58
C ALA A 168 12.11 8.75 15.22
N ARG A 169 12.62 9.66 14.38
CA ARG A 169 14.03 9.70 13.97
C ARG A 169 14.96 10.16 15.08
N GLN A 170 14.48 10.98 16.00
CA GLN A 170 15.28 11.52 17.12
C GLN A 170 15.24 10.62 18.36
N THR A 171 14.44 9.56 18.36
CA THR A 171 14.33 8.62 19.45
C THR A 171 15.22 7.40 19.18
N PHE A 172 16.29 7.24 19.96
CA PHE A 172 17.32 6.23 19.72
C PHE A 172 17.11 4.95 20.52
N ASP A 173 16.36 4.98 21.62
CA ASP A 173 16.00 3.76 22.33
C ASP A 173 14.87 3.02 21.57
N ASP A 174 14.93 1.70 21.53
CA ASP A 174 14.02 0.87 20.73
C ASP A 174 12.57 1.03 21.16
N LYS A 175 12.28 1.03 22.46
CA LYS A 175 10.91 1.14 23.00
C LYS A 175 10.29 2.50 22.68
N GLY A 176 11.02 3.57 22.86
CA GLY A 176 10.57 4.93 22.55
C GLY A 176 10.36 5.12 21.05
N ARG A 177 11.27 4.58 20.23
CA ARG A 177 11.16 4.62 18.77
C ARG A 177 9.94 3.84 18.29
N ASP A 178 9.71 2.64 18.81
CA ASP A 178 8.52 1.84 18.46
C ASP A 178 7.24 2.59 18.83
N ALA A 179 7.18 3.22 20.00
CA ALA A 179 6.04 4.03 20.40
C ALA A 179 5.83 5.27 19.50
N ALA A 180 6.90 5.91 19.03
CA ALA A 180 6.80 7.03 18.08
C ALA A 180 6.31 6.57 16.71
N LEU A 181 6.81 5.43 16.22
CA LEU A 181 6.37 4.80 14.96
C LEU A 181 4.93 4.32 15.05
N ALA A 182 4.49 3.82 16.21
CA ALA A 182 3.11 3.42 16.44
C ALA A 182 2.14 4.61 16.30
N ARG A 183 2.50 5.78 16.85
CA ARG A 183 1.70 7.01 16.66
C ARG A 183 1.65 7.43 15.19
N LEU A 184 2.79 7.38 14.49
CA LEU A 184 2.85 7.69 13.07
C LEU A 184 1.95 6.74 12.26
N HIS A 185 2.05 5.43 12.49
CA HIS A 185 1.25 4.42 11.79
C HIS A 185 -0.26 4.62 12.04
N ALA A 186 -0.66 4.84 13.29
CA ALA A 186 -2.07 5.09 13.61
C ALA A 186 -2.62 6.29 12.83
N ARG A 187 -1.87 7.41 12.77
CA ARG A 187 -2.28 8.58 11.99
C ARG A 187 -2.33 8.31 10.49
N ILE A 188 -1.41 7.52 9.93
CA ILE A 188 -1.45 7.12 8.51
C ILE A 188 -2.74 6.33 8.23
N VAL A 189 -3.11 5.40 9.10
CA VAL A 189 -4.32 4.60 8.90
C VAL A 189 -5.59 5.46 9.03
N GLU A 190 -5.62 6.40 9.97
CA GLU A 190 -6.75 7.31 10.19
C GLU A 190 -6.96 8.28 9.02
N GLU A 191 -5.90 8.85 8.46
CA GLU A 191 -5.97 9.72 7.27
C GLU A 191 -6.21 8.92 5.97
N ALA A 192 -5.91 7.63 5.99
CA ALA A 192 -6.16 6.70 4.89
C ALA A 192 -5.66 7.17 3.51
N PRO A 193 -4.38 7.62 3.37
CA PRO A 193 -3.86 8.05 2.08
C PRO A 193 -3.67 6.88 1.10
N PHE A 194 -3.77 5.66 1.59
CA PHE A 194 -3.66 4.43 0.81
C PHE A 194 -4.94 3.62 0.82
N ILE A 195 -5.15 2.87 -0.26
CA ILE A 195 -6.04 1.72 -0.25
C ILE A 195 -5.16 0.51 0.00
N TRP A 196 -5.15 0.00 1.25
CA TRP A 196 -4.42 -1.24 1.57
C TRP A 196 -5.15 -2.42 0.97
N ILE A 197 -4.56 -3.05 -0.03
CA ILE A 197 -5.22 -4.11 -0.81
C ILE A 197 -4.89 -5.48 -0.24
N ALA A 198 -3.60 -5.80 -0.10
CA ALA A 198 -3.12 -7.10 0.33
C ALA A 198 -1.75 -7.00 1.00
N HIS A 199 -1.50 -7.88 1.98
CA HIS A 199 -0.13 -8.29 2.34
C HIS A 199 0.10 -9.67 1.73
N ASP A 200 1.06 -9.80 0.83
CA ASP A 200 1.36 -11.08 0.18
C ASP A 200 2.05 -12.04 1.15
N VAL A 201 1.79 -13.34 0.99
CA VAL A 201 2.40 -14.40 1.80
C VAL A 201 3.84 -14.69 1.35
N GLY A 202 4.20 -14.31 0.14
CA GLY A 202 5.54 -14.43 -0.40
C GLY A 202 6.06 -15.88 -0.50
N PRO A 203 5.32 -16.82 -1.13
CA PRO A 203 5.76 -18.21 -1.22
C PRO A 203 7.08 -18.33 -1.98
N ARG A 204 7.89 -19.31 -1.59
CA ARG A 204 9.14 -19.65 -2.27
C ARG A 204 9.13 -21.12 -2.65
N ALA A 205 9.38 -21.40 -3.92
CA ALA A 205 9.60 -22.75 -4.42
C ALA A 205 11.10 -23.04 -4.46
N LEU A 206 11.52 -24.11 -3.85
CA LEU A 206 12.92 -24.51 -3.74
C LEU A 206 13.11 -25.95 -4.21
N SER A 207 14.25 -26.22 -4.84
CA SER A 207 14.71 -27.59 -5.06
C SER A 207 14.95 -28.28 -3.71
N LYS A 208 14.66 -29.59 -3.63
CA LYS A 208 15.00 -30.42 -2.45
C LYS A 208 16.51 -30.47 -2.15
N ARG A 209 17.33 -30.13 -3.13
CA ARG A 209 18.80 -30.04 -3.01
C ARG A 209 19.25 -28.81 -2.23
N ILE A 210 18.40 -27.78 -2.10
CA ILE A 210 18.72 -26.54 -1.37
C ILE A 210 18.66 -26.81 0.13
N LYS A 211 19.75 -26.46 0.82
CA LYS A 211 19.90 -26.56 2.28
C LYS A 211 20.10 -25.17 2.88
N ASN A 212 19.85 -25.06 4.18
CA ASN A 212 20.07 -23.84 4.96
C ASN A 212 19.28 -22.59 4.47
N PHE A 213 18.19 -22.82 3.71
CA PHE A 213 17.30 -21.72 3.35
C PHE A 213 16.49 -21.29 4.57
N VAL A 214 16.48 -19.99 4.85
CA VAL A 214 15.64 -19.37 5.86
C VAL A 214 14.62 -18.49 5.13
N GLN A 215 13.31 -18.74 5.35
CA GLN A 215 12.25 -17.94 4.76
C GLN A 215 12.36 -16.48 5.26
N PRO A 216 12.61 -15.50 4.39
CA PRO A 216 12.68 -14.11 4.82
C PRO A 216 11.30 -13.55 5.12
N ARG A 217 11.24 -12.52 5.95
CA ARG A 217 10.04 -11.69 6.17
C ARG A 217 9.84 -10.60 5.11
N SER A 218 10.74 -10.55 4.13
CA SER A 218 10.72 -9.59 3.02
C SER A 218 10.93 -10.29 1.69
N TRP A 219 11.00 -9.54 0.59
CA TRP A 219 11.33 -10.10 -0.73
C TRP A 219 12.79 -10.55 -0.85
N PHE A 220 13.66 -10.03 -0.03
CA PHE A 220 15.10 -10.25 -0.11
C PHE A 220 15.48 -11.51 0.69
N VAL A 221 16.23 -12.37 0.03
CA VAL A 221 16.73 -13.63 0.59
C VAL A 221 18.21 -13.46 0.92
N ASP A 222 18.60 -13.83 2.13
CA ASP A 222 20.01 -14.01 2.45
C ASP A 222 20.47 -15.32 1.80
N ILE A 223 21.32 -15.21 0.79
CA ILE A 223 21.83 -16.35 0.02
C ILE A 223 23.16 -16.88 0.59
N ALA A 224 23.82 -16.14 1.47
CA ALA A 224 25.16 -16.52 1.99
C ALA A 224 25.17 -17.87 2.70
N PRO A 225 24.18 -18.26 3.54
CA PRO A 225 24.17 -19.56 4.20
C PRO A 225 23.69 -20.72 3.30
N ILE A 226 23.12 -20.43 2.12
CA ILE A 226 22.51 -21.46 1.27
C ILE A 226 23.57 -22.34 0.65
N THR A 227 23.37 -23.66 0.74
CA THR A 227 24.19 -24.66 0.09
C THR A 227 23.34 -25.58 -0.78
N MET A 228 23.97 -26.30 -1.68
CA MET A 228 23.29 -27.23 -2.58
C MET A 228 24.05 -28.56 -2.62
N ASP A 229 23.35 -29.67 -2.47
CA ASP A 229 23.85 -31.04 -2.63
C ASP A 229 23.79 -31.46 -4.08
#